data_c91653e6e7d542b6c0abe20945eabd77
#
_entry.id   c91653e6e7d542b6c0abe20945eabd77
#
_cell.length_a   1.000
_cell.length_b   1.000
_cell.length_c   1.000
_cell.angle_alpha   90.00
_cell.angle_beta   90.00
_cell.angle_gamma   90.00
#
_symmetry.space_group_name_H-M   'P 1'
#
loop_
_entity.id
_entity.type
_entity.pdbx_description
1 polymer ?
#
loop_
_entity_poly.entity_id
_entity_poly.type
_entity_poly.pdbx_seq_one_letter_code
_entity_poly.pdbx_strand_id
1 'polypeptide(L)'
;VDKSLTNDRATQNIAVKGYASPDGPEKFNDKLSKARSESGHKVIAKLLKDSGLDIDAAAYGEDWDGFKELVEKSNIKDKNLILQVLSLYNSPAERESEIKNMSAVFNELKEEILPELRRSQIVNTTDLQGKTDAEIMAAYRNGGELTVEEYLFAAQELTDCPKEQVAILTAASKKYNDARVYNNLGIAQAKAGDKAAALKSFEKAAKMDSSSEITKNLILGNLANGNTAEAKKYAKAADAQAKAAIAAAEGDYKAAAQNLDGYNEAVAQVMSNNLSAAKQAISKDNSADADYLRAVIAVKEGDLKTAEAQLKSAVSKNPKLAQKAANDINLKALNK
;
A
#
# COMPACT_ATOMS: atom_id res chain seq x y z
N VAL A 1 6.93 17.13 -22.61
CA VAL A 1 6.08 18.32 -22.67
C VAL A 1 4.82 18.04 -23.48
N ASP A 2 4.93 17.53 -24.72
CA ASP A 2 3.75 17.41 -25.61
C ASP A 2 2.65 16.46 -25.10
N LYS A 3 2.98 15.34 -24.44
CA LYS A 3 1.96 14.39 -23.94
C LYS A 3 1.23 14.86 -22.69
N SER A 4 1.85 15.70 -21.87
CA SER A 4 1.24 16.24 -20.67
C SER A 4 0.36 17.48 -20.95
N LEU A 5 0.64 18.22 -22.03
CA LEU A 5 -0.17 19.34 -22.47
C LEU A 5 -1.57 18.95 -22.96
N THR A 6 -1.77 17.69 -23.34
CA THR A 6 -3.08 17.16 -23.80
C THR A 6 -3.93 16.56 -22.69
N ASN A 7 -3.45 16.57 -21.45
CA ASN A 7 -4.19 16.06 -20.31
C ASN A 7 -4.80 17.21 -19.52
N ASP A 8 -6.13 17.35 -19.60
CA ASP A 8 -6.92 18.39 -18.93
C ASP A 8 -6.76 18.38 -17.39
N ARG A 9 -6.16 17.33 -16.82
CA ARG A 9 -5.89 17.15 -15.40
C ARG A 9 -4.43 17.42 -15.01
N ALA A 10 -3.58 17.74 -15.97
CA ALA A 10 -2.18 18.04 -15.74
C ALA A 10 -1.98 19.54 -15.57
N THR A 11 -1.51 19.95 -14.41
CA THR A 11 -0.97 21.31 -14.20
C THR A 11 0.53 21.25 -14.34
N GLN A 12 1.09 22.05 -15.24
CA GLN A 12 2.52 22.14 -15.44
C GLN A 12 3.06 23.46 -14.92
N ASN A 13 4.17 23.38 -14.21
CA ASN A 13 4.96 24.53 -13.80
C ASN A 13 6.38 24.35 -14.32
N ILE A 14 6.87 25.36 -15.05
CA ILE A 14 8.22 25.38 -15.59
C ILE A 14 9.03 26.40 -14.82
N ALA A 15 10.12 25.96 -14.20
CA ALA A 15 11.05 26.83 -13.51
C ALA A 15 12.43 26.79 -14.19
N VAL A 16 13.00 27.98 -14.42
CA VAL A 16 14.37 28.13 -14.88
C VAL A 16 15.25 28.54 -13.71
N LYS A 17 16.09 27.62 -13.26
CA LYS A 17 17.01 27.80 -12.14
C LYS A 17 18.39 28.18 -12.69
N GLY A 18 18.85 29.37 -12.34
CA GLY A 18 20.20 29.85 -12.70
C GLY A 18 21.19 29.51 -11.60
N TYR A 19 22.33 28.95 -11.98
CA TYR A 19 23.39 28.54 -11.05
C TYR A 19 24.74 29.13 -11.46
N ALA A 20 25.61 29.34 -10.49
CA ALA A 20 27.02 29.67 -10.66
C ALA A 20 27.88 28.53 -10.10
N SER A 21 29.07 28.38 -10.62
CA SER A 21 30.08 27.49 -10.03
C SER A 21 30.59 28.09 -8.70
N PRO A 22 30.89 27.26 -7.69
CA PRO A 22 31.38 27.70 -6.39
C PRO A 22 32.89 28.05 -6.47
N ASP A 23 33.25 28.99 -7.32
CA ASP A 23 34.62 29.47 -7.53
C ASP A 23 34.63 31.01 -7.69
N GLY A 24 34.82 31.70 -6.60
CA GLY A 24 34.91 33.16 -6.60
C GLY A 24 33.97 33.84 -5.59
N PRO A 25 33.93 35.18 -5.59
CA PRO A 25 33.12 35.90 -4.59
C PRO A 25 31.62 35.60 -4.72
N GLU A 26 30.99 35.18 -3.63
CA GLU A 26 29.56 34.84 -3.55
C GLU A 26 28.67 35.91 -4.18
N LYS A 27 28.89 37.18 -3.85
CA LYS A 27 28.12 38.30 -4.45
C LYS A 27 28.25 38.41 -5.99
N PHE A 28 29.33 37.92 -6.55
CA PHE A 28 29.51 37.89 -8.00
C PHE A 28 28.78 36.70 -8.59
N ASN A 29 28.84 35.56 -7.92
CA ASN A 29 28.13 34.31 -8.30
C ASN A 29 26.61 34.49 -8.21
N ASP A 30 26.09 35.26 -7.25
CA ASP A 30 24.67 35.65 -7.20
C ASP A 30 24.24 36.43 -8.46
N LYS A 31 25.06 37.39 -8.91
CA LYS A 31 24.77 38.16 -10.15
C LYS A 31 24.82 37.24 -11.38
N LEU A 32 25.78 36.31 -11.44
CA LEU A 32 25.92 35.41 -12.55
C LEU A 32 24.74 34.41 -12.60
N SER A 33 24.34 33.85 -11.46
CA SER A 33 23.19 32.92 -11.37
C SER A 33 21.90 33.63 -11.81
N LYS A 34 21.70 34.87 -11.38
CA LYS A 34 20.56 35.72 -11.80
C LYS A 34 20.57 35.95 -13.32
N ALA A 35 21.69 36.38 -13.89
CA ALA A 35 21.80 36.61 -15.33
C ALA A 35 21.54 35.33 -16.13
N ARG A 36 21.97 34.18 -15.61
CA ARG A 36 21.71 32.83 -16.21
C ARG A 36 20.23 32.50 -16.14
N SER A 37 19.57 32.65 -14.99
CA SER A 37 18.14 32.40 -14.89
C SER A 37 17.32 33.25 -15.84
N GLU A 38 17.61 34.57 -15.92
CA GLU A 38 16.94 35.50 -16.83
C GLU A 38 17.18 35.15 -18.31
N SER A 39 18.42 34.78 -18.65
CA SER A 39 18.77 34.38 -20.03
C SER A 39 18.07 33.07 -20.40
N GLY A 40 18.11 32.10 -19.53
CA GLY A 40 17.40 30.81 -19.72
C GLY A 40 15.89 31.03 -19.84
N HIS A 41 15.31 31.87 -19.00
CA HIS A 41 13.88 32.21 -19.06
C HIS A 41 13.50 32.81 -20.42
N LYS A 42 14.28 33.76 -20.96
CA LYS A 42 14.02 34.35 -22.28
C LYS A 42 13.99 33.31 -23.39
N VAL A 43 14.89 32.30 -23.33
CA VAL A 43 14.96 31.24 -24.33
C VAL A 43 13.72 30.34 -24.22
N ILE A 44 13.37 29.91 -23.00
CA ILE A 44 12.24 29.02 -22.76
C ILE A 44 10.92 29.71 -23.05
N ALA A 45 10.74 30.99 -22.63
CA ALA A 45 9.56 31.76 -22.93
C ALA A 45 9.33 31.96 -24.45
N LYS A 46 10.41 32.07 -25.22
CA LYS A 46 10.29 32.10 -26.68
C LYS A 46 9.88 30.75 -27.28
N LEU A 47 10.40 29.63 -26.74
CA LEU A 47 10.08 28.28 -27.20
C LEU A 47 8.66 27.85 -26.85
N LEU A 48 8.15 28.31 -25.72
CA LEU A 48 6.83 27.95 -25.18
C LEU A 48 5.78 29.05 -25.32
N LYS A 49 6.02 30.03 -26.19
CA LYS A 49 5.16 31.23 -26.35
C LYS A 49 3.66 30.89 -26.51
N ASP A 50 3.36 29.82 -27.24
CA ASP A 50 1.99 29.46 -27.61
C ASP A 50 1.41 28.34 -26.68
N SER A 51 2.12 27.97 -25.61
CA SER A 51 1.70 26.89 -24.71
C SER A 51 0.76 27.35 -23.59
N GLY A 52 0.71 28.67 -23.30
CA GLY A 52 -0.05 29.21 -22.17
C GLY A 52 0.53 28.86 -20.79
N LEU A 53 1.75 28.31 -20.73
CA LEU A 53 2.40 27.94 -19.48
C LEU A 53 3.12 29.14 -18.85
N ASP A 54 2.98 29.29 -17.55
CA ASP A 54 3.79 30.22 -16.77
C ASP A 54 5.19 29.64 -16.55
N ILE A 55 6.20 30.51 -16.66
CA ILE A 55 7.59 30.16 -16.52
C ILE A 55 8.22 30.99 -15.43
N ASP A 56 8.61 30.35 -14.35
CA ASP A 56 9.32 31.01 -13.26
C ASP A 56 10.82 31.06 -13.52
N ALA A 57 11.48 32.10 -13.04
CA ALA A 57 12.93 32.24 -13.06
C ALA A 57 13.46 32.55 -11.67
N ALA A 58 14.40 31.74 -11.19
CA ALA A 58 15.02 31.90 -9.89
C ALA A 58 16.54 31.76 -9.96
N ALA A 59 17.24 32.62 -9.22
CA ALA A 59 18.69 32.52 -9.03
C ALA A 59 18.99 31.73 -7.76
N TYR A 60 19.89 30.77 -7.86
CA TYR A 60 20.26 29.88 -6.73
C TYR A 60 21.71 30.12 -6.25
N GLY A 61 22.43 31.12 -6.82
CA GLY A 61 23.80 31.35 -6.45
C GLY A 61 24.74 30.21 -6.85
N GLU A 62 25.58 29.80 -5.92
CA GLU A 62 26.53 28.72 -6.09
C GLU A 62 25.88 27.34 -6.00
N ASP A 63 26.13 26.47 -6.97
CA ASP A 63 25.56 25.11 -7.07
C ASP A 63 26.37 24.11 -6.25
N TRP A 64 26.34 24.19 -4.94
CA TRP A 64 27.04 23.25 -4.06
C TRP A 64 26.46 21.85 -4.08
N ASP A 65 25.15 21.70 -4.30
CA ASP A 65 24.50 20.40 -4.41
C ASP A 65 24.90 19.71 -5.72
N GLY A 66 24.86 20.44 -6.83
CA GLY A 66 25.34 19.96 -8.12
C GLY A 66 26.84 19.66 -8.10
N PHE A 67 27.63 20.47 -7.39
CA PHE A 67 29.06 20.20 -7.18
C PHE A 67 29.27 18.87 -6.49
N LYS A 68 28.58 18.63 -5.39
CA LYS A 68 28.64 17.35 -4.66
C LYS A 68 28.27 16.18 -5.56
N GLU A 69 27.16 16.27 -6.28
CA GLU A 69 26.68 15.21 -7.18
C GLU A 69 27.70 14.90 -8.29
N LEU A 70 28.28 15.91 -8.92
CA LEU A 70 29.27 15.72 -9.98
C LEU A 70 30.58 15.12 -9.45
N VAL A 71 31.04 15.55 -8.27
CA VAL A 71 32.22 14.99 -7.61
C VAL A 71 31.98 13.52 -7.26
N GLU A 72 30.82 13.16 -6.70
CA GLU A 72 30.47 11.77 -6.41
C GLU A 72 30.54 10.86 -7.64
N LYS A 73 30.07 11.36 -8.79
CA LYS A 73 30.06 10.64 -10.06
C LYS A 73 31.40 10.66 -10.81
N SER A 74 32.33 11.55 -10.42
CA SER A 74 33.61 11.71 -11.10
C SER A 74 34.62 10.61 -10.79
N ASN A 75 35.69 10.57 -11.59
CA ASN A 75 36.85 9.72 -11.36
C ASN A 75 38.03 10.47 -10.70
N ILE A 76 37.79 11.65 -10.15
CA ILE A 76 38.80 12.46 -9.47
C ILE A 76 39.41 11.66 -8.34
N LYS A 77 40.72 11.61 -8.27
CA LYS A 77 41.49 10.71 -7.39
C LYS A 77 41.14 10.88 -5.91
N ASP A 78 41.03 12.11 -5.45
CA ASP A 78 40.83 12.44 -4.03
C ASP A 78 39.37 12.89 -3.75
N LYS A 79 38.39 12.41 -4.52
CA LYS A 79 36.97 12.81 -4.38
C LYS A 79 36.41 12.64 -2.97
N ASN A 80 36.82 11.58 -2.25
CA ASN A 80 36.35 11.35 -0.89
C ASN A 80 36.80 12.44 0.08
N LEU A 81 37.99 13.02 -0.12
CA LEU A 81 38.47 14.13 0.68
C LEU A 81 37.63 15.41 0.39
N ILE A 82 37.30 15.65 -0.87
CA ILE A 82 36.43 16.78 -1.25
C ILE A 82 35.05 16.64 -0.59
N LEU A 83 34.45 15.44 -0.66
CA LEU A 83 33.15 15.16 -0.05
C LEU A 83 33.20 15.30 1.48
N GLN A 84 34.31 14.96 2.11
CA GLN A 84 34.52 15.17 3.53
C GLN A 84 34.57 16.67 3.87
N VAL A 85 35.25 17.50 3.09
CA VAL A 85 35.26 18.96 3.26
C VAL A 85 33.82 19.50 3.18
N LEU A 86 33.02 19.07 2.20
CA LEU A 86 31.63 19.50 2.08
C LEU A 86 30.78 19.14 3.29
N SER A 87 31.11 18.04 3.98
CA SER A 87 30.37 17.62 5.17
C SER A 87 30.82 18.32 6.46
N LEU A 88 32.06 18.76 6.52
CA LEU A 88 32.64 19.41 7.71
C LEU A 88 32.35 20.91 7.77
N TYR A 89 32.34 21.57 6.63
CA TYR A 89 32.16 23.01 6.55
C TYR A 89 30.78 23.39 6.02
N ASN A 90 30.08 24.25 6.72
CA ASN A 90 28.74 24.73 6.31
C ASN A 90 28.80 26.06 5.51
N SER A 91 29.85 26.86 5.72
CA SER A 91 30.04 28.12 5.03
C SER A 91 30.57 27.90 3.61
N PRO A 92 29.94 28.49 2.56
CA PRO A 92 30.46 28.44 1.20
C PRO A 92 31.91 28.93 1.08
N ALA A 93 32.27 30.02 1.75
CA ALA A 93 33.61 30.58 1.73
C ALA A 93 34.66 29.61 2.36
N GLU A 94 34.32 28.93 3.45
CA GLU A 94 35.22 27.94 4.05
C GLU A 94 35.39 26.73 3.14
N ARG A 95 34.29 26.20 2.58
CA ARG A 95 34.34 25.11 1.58
C ARG A 95 35.23 25.46 0.40
N GLU A 96 35.05 26.64 -0.17
CA GLU A 96 35.84 27.11 -1.30
C GLU A 96 37.33 27.24 -0.93
N SER A 97 37.64 27.81 0.23
CA SER A 97 39.02 27.97 0.71
C SER A 97 39.70 26.63 0.89
N GLU A 98 39.06 25.67 1.55
CA GLU A 98 39.63 24.36 1.81
C GLU A 98 39.83 23.55 0.52
N ILE A 99 38.90 23.61 -0.41
CA ILE A 99 39.04 22.95 -1.71
C ILE A 99 40.16 23.60 -2.55
N LYS A 100 40.33 24.91 -2.49
CA LYS A 100 41.43 25.60 -3.17
C LYS A 100 42.81 25.27 -2.59
N ASN A 101 42.88 24.99 -1.28
CA ASN A 101 44.11 24.59 -0.61
C ASN A 101 44.59 23.20 -1.10
N MET A 102 43.70 22.38 -1.69
CA MET A 102 44.04 21.14 -2.35
C MET A 102 44.46 21.38 -3.81
N SER A 103 45.55 22.04 -4.04
CA SER A 103 45.96 22.62 -5.33
C SER A 103 45.94 21.66 -6.54
N ALA A 104 46.34 20.41 -6.38
CA ALA A 104 46.34 19.41 -7.45
C ALA A 104 44.89 19.04 -7.82
N VAL A 105 44.07 18.77 -6.80
CA VAL A 105 42.64 18.41 -6.96
C VAL A 105 41.83 19.57 -7.50
N PHE A 106 42.13 20.81 -7.08
CA PHE A 106 41.43 22.00 -7.53
C PHE A 106 41.61 22.24 -9.05
N ASN A 107 42.75 21.90 -9.60
CA ASN A 107 42.94 22.01 -11.05
C ASN A 107 42.07 21.01 -11.82
N GLU A 108 41.92 19.76 -11.34
CA GLU A 108 41.01 18.78 -11.94
C GLU A 108 39.55 19.26 -11.82
N LEU A 109 39.14 19.77 -10.65
CA LEU A 109 37.79 20.32 -10.43
C LEU A 109 37.50 21.49 -11.37
N LYS A 110 38.46 22.37 -11.59
CA LYS A 110 38.33 23.56 -12.45
C LYS A 110 38.10 23.20 -13.91
N GLU A 111 38.67 22.10 -14.35
CA GLU A 111 38.57 21.63 -15.73
C GLU A 111 37.35 20.73 -15.95
N GLU A 112 37.04 19.84 -15.02
CA GLU A 112 36.02 18.80 -15.20
C GLU A 112 34.67 19.12 -14.57
N ILE A 113 34.63 19.77 -13.40
CA ILE A 113 33.39 19.92 -12.59
C ILE A 113 32.82 21.34 -12.67
N LEU A 114 33.66 22.38 -12.40
CA LEU A 114 33.16 23.74 -12.28
C LEU A 114 32.48 24.28 -13.56
N PRO A 115 32.91 23.93 -14.78
CA PRO A 115 32.22 24.37 -15.99
C PRO A 115 30.76 23.86 -16.11
N GLU A 116 30.51 22.63 -15.68
CA GLU A 116 29.18 22.00 -15.72
C GLU A 116 28.16 22.69 -14.78
N LEU A 117 28.66 23.36 -13.74
CA LEU A 117 27.83 24.08 -12.76
C LEU A 117 27.43 25.49 -13.24
N ARG A 118 28.01 25.99 -14.33
CA ARG A 118 27.71 27.29 -14.93
C ARG A 118 26.51 27.16 -15.86
N ARG A 119 25.34 26.85 -15.29
CA ARG A 119 24.18 26.40 -16.07
C ARG A 119 22.88 27.11 -15.73
N SER A 120 21.94 27.02 -16.67
CA SER A 120 20.52 27.24 -16.44
C SER A 120 19.84 25.87 -16.48
N GLN A 121 19.28 25.44 -15.38
CA GLN A 121 18.52 24.18 -15.27
C GLN A 121 17.04 24.46 -15.51
N ILE A 122 16.43 23.71 -16.42
CA ILE A 122 14.99 23.79 -16.67
C ILE A 122 14.34 22.62 -15.92
N VAL A 123 13.44 22.97 -15.01
CA VAL A 123 12.67 22.02 -14.21
C VAL A 123 11.22 22.10 -14.67
N ASN A 124 10.69 21.02 -15.18
CA ASN A 124 9.26 20.87 -15.47
C ASN A 124 8.65 20.01 -14.39
N THR A 125 7.77 20.59 -13.58
CA THR A 125 6.98 19.90 -12.59
C THR A 125 5.58 19.70 -13.16
N THR A 126 5.11 18.45 -13.23
CA THR A 126 3.76 18.13 -13.70
C THR A 126 2.99 17.51 -12.55
N ASP A 127 1.98 18.22 -12.09
CA ASP A 127 1.02 17.72 -11.11
C ASP A 127 -0.20 17.14 -11.84
N LEU A 128 -0.42 15.83 -11.64
CA LEU A 128 -1.57 15.12 -12.19
C LEU A 128 -2.67 15.05 -11.13
N GLN A 129 -3.77 15.73 -11.36
CA GLN A 129 -4.95 15.60 -10.52
C GLN A 129 -5.63 14.26 -10.77
N GLY A 130 -5.71 13.42 -9.72
CA GLY A 130 -6.41 12.14 -9.77
C GLY A 130 -7.91 12.31 -10.05
N LYS A 131 -8.57 11.22 -10.46
CA LYS A 131 -10.03 11.19 -10.56
C LYS A 131 -10.66 11.25 -9.16
N THR A 132 -11.78 11.94 -9.05
CA THR A 132 -12.64 11.88 -7.86
C THR A 132 -13.36 10.53 -7.79
N ASP A 133 -13.88 10.17 -6.61
CA ASP A 133 -14.65 8.93 -6.39
C ASP A 133 -15.80 8.80 -7.37
N ALA A 134 -16.55 9.90 -7.61
CA ALA A 134 -17.64 9.94 -8.56
C ALA A 134 -17.18 9.67 -9.99
N GLU A 135 -16.05 10.21 -10.40
CA GLU A 135 -15.46 10.00 -11.73
C GLU A 135 -14.94 8.59 -11.92
N ILE A 136 -14.35 7.98 -10.88
CA ILE A 136 -13.91 6.59 -10.89
C ILE A 136 -15.12 5.67 -11.10
N MET A 137 -16.19 5.85 -10.32
CA MET A 137 -17.40 5.05 -10.45
C MET A 137 -18.13 5.29 -11.77
N ALA A 138 -18.16 6.52 -12.26
CA ALA A 138 -18.72 6.83 -13.59
C ALA A 138 -17.91 6.19 -14.71
N ALA A 139 -16.58 6.25 -14.67
CA ALA A 139 -15.71 5.59 -15.63
C ALA A 139 -15.90 4.06 -15.60
N TYR A 140 -16.00 3.44 -14.42
CA TYR A 140 -16.29 2.02 -14.29
C TYR A 140 -17.63 1.66 -14.98
N ARG A 141 -18.72 2.38 -14.68
CA ARG A 141 -20.06 2.11 -15.20
C ARG A 141 -20.18 2.33 -16.71
N ASN A 142 -19.48 3.31 -17.24
CA ASN A 142 -19.54 3.70 -18.65
C ASN A 142 -18.44 3.02 -19.51
N GLY A 143 -17.66 2.11 -18.96
CA GLY A 143 -16.59 1.43 -19.69
C GLY A 143 -15.39 2.33 -20.01
N GLY A 144 -15.21 3.43 -19.28
CA GLY A 144 -14.06 4.32 -19.38
C GLY A 144 -12.77 3.67 -18.88
N GLU A 145 -11.67 4.37 -19.08
CA GLU A 145 -10.37 3.89 -18.64
C GLU A 145 -10.13 4.16 -17.15
N LEU A 146 -9.78 3.11 -16.44
CA LEU A 146 -9.32 3.12 -15.06
C LEU A 146 -7.98 2.41 -14.97
N THR A 147 -7.09 2.91 -14.13
CA THR A 147 -5.85 2.25 -13.74
C THR A 147 -6.14 1.07 -12.80
N VAL A 148 -5.16 0.20 -12.59
CA VAL A 148 -5.30 -0.90 -11.63
C VAL A 148 -5.57 -0.39 -10.21
N GLU A 149 -4.91 0.71 -9.80
CA GLU A 149 -5.11 1.33 -8.49
C GLU A 149 -6.54 1.87 -8.33
N GLU A 150 -7.08 2.52 -9.35
CA GLU A 150 -8.46 3.03 -9.33
C GLU A 150 -9.49 1.90 -9.26
N TYR A 151 -9.26 0.76 -9.92
CA TYR A 151 -10.12 -0.42 -9.76
C TYR A 151 -10.06 -1.00 -8.35
N LEU A 152 -8.85 -1.14 -7.79
CA LEU A 152 -8.66 -1.65 -6.43
C LEU A 152 -9.33 -0.73 -5.41
N PHE A 153 -9.12 0.58 -5.53
CA PHE A 153 -9.75 1.60 -4.71
C PHE A 153 -11.27 1.55 -4.81
N ALA A 154 -11.82 1.52 -6.04
CA ALA A 154 -13.26 1.45 -6.26
C ALA A 154 -13.90 0.23 -5.57
N ALA A 155 -13.25 -0.93 -5.63
CA ALA A 155 -13.76 -2.14 -5.01
C ALA A 155 -13.65 -2.14 -3.49
N GLN A 156 -12.64 -1.48 -2.91
CA GLN A 156 -12.39 -1.50 -1.47
C GLN A 156 -13.09 -0.38 -0.71
N GLU A 157 -13.09 0.83 -1.30
CA GLU A 157 -13.49 2.05 -0.60
C GLU A 157 -14.83 2.64 -1.09
N LEU A 158 -15.23 2.34 -2.34
CA LEU A 158 -16.44 2.97 -2.92
C LEU A 158 -17.67 2.08 -2.89
N THR A 159 -17.56 0.84 -2.42
CA THR A 159 -18.73 -0.05 -2.23
C THR A 159 -18.48 -1.11 -1.17
N ASP A 160 -19.49 -1.30 -0.31
CA ASP A 160 -19.53 -2.39 0.67
C ASP A 160 -20.27 -3.62 0.16
N CYS A 161 -20.82 -3.57 -1.07
CA CYS A 161 -21.60 -4.67 -1.65
C CYS A 161 -20.65 -5.73 -2.26
N PRO A 162 -20.57 -6.97 -1.70
CA PRO A 162 -19.67 -8.00 -2.21
C PRO A 162 -19.88 -8.33 -3.67
N LYS A 163 -21.12 -8.28 -4.16
CA LYS A 163 -21.42 -8.55 -5.56
C LYS A 163 -20.90 -7.46 -6.49
N GLU A 164 -20.97 -6.20 -6.06
CA GLU A 164 -20.41 -5.07 -6.81
C GLU A 164 -18.88 -5.10 -6.78
N GLN A 165 -18.28 -5.42 -5.63
CA GLN A 165 -16.83 -5.65 -5.53
C GLN A 165 -16.36 -6.73 -6.52
N VAL A 166 -17.07 -7.86 -6.60
CA VAL A 166 -16.78 -8.94 -7.58
C VAL A 166 -16.88 -8.41 -9.01
N ALA A 167 -17.90 -7.62 -9.34
CA ALA A 167 -18.06 -7.07 -10.68
C ALA A 167 -16.92 -6.13 -11.07
N ILE A 168 -16.54 -5.19 -10.19
CA ILE A 168 -15.44 -4.25 -10.38
C ILE A 168 -14.12 -5.00 -10.58
N LEU A 169 -13.79 -5.94 -9.67
CA LEU A 169 -12.53 -6.68 -9.71
C LEU A 169 -12.48 -7.68 -10.88
N THR A 170 -13.64 -8.21 -11.32
CA THR A 170 -13.71 -8.99 -12.55
C THR A 170 -13.42 -8.13 -13.77
N ALA A 171 -13.90 -6.89 -13.82
CA ALA A 171 -13.55 -5.96 -14.90
C ALA A 171 -12.05 -5.64 -14.89
N ALA A 172 -11.47 -5.39 -13.71
CA ALA A 172 -10.03 -5.19 -13.52
C ALA A 172 -9.21 -6.39 -14.03
N SER A 173 -9.61 -7.62 -13.66
CA SER A 173 -8.88 -8.85 -14.01
C SER A 173 -8.84 -9.18 -15.50
N LYS A 174 -9.74 -8.57 -16.29
CA LYS A 174 -9.73 -8.67 -17.76
C LYS A 174 -8.70 -7.72 -18.41
N LYS A 175 -8.38 -6.62 -17.74
CA LYS A 175 -7.45 -5.60 -18.23
C LYS A 175 -6.05 -5.77 -17.66
N TYR A 176 -5.94 -6.23 -16.41
CA TYR A 176 -4.70 -6.24 -15.65
C TYR A 176 -4.37 -7.64 -15.14
N ASN A 177 -3.17 -8.10 -15.41
CA ASN A 177 -2.64 -9.34 -14.84
C ASN A 177 -1.83 -9.00 -13.58
N ASP A 178 -2.53 -8.67 -12.49
CA ASP A 178 -1.98 -8.21 -11.21
C ASP A 178 -2.44 -9.13 -10.07
N ALA A 179 -1.50 -9.61 -9.27
CA ALA A 179 -1.78 -10.53 -8.16
C ALA A 179 -2.77 -9.95 -7.14
N ARG A 180 -2.70 -8.65 -6.88
CA ARG A 180 -3.58 -7.94 -5.94
C ARG A 180 -5.03 -7.95 -6.43
N VAL A 181 -5.24 -7.79 -7.74
CA VAL A 181 -6.59 -7.87 -8.35
C VAL A 181 -7.19 -9.24 -8.13
N TYR A 182 -6.44 -10.31 -8.38
CA TYR A 182 -6.95 -11.67 -8.18
C TYR A 182 -7.12 -12.02 -6.70
N ASN A 183 -6.22 -11.56 -5.83
CA ASN A 183 -6.37 -11.74 -4.39
C ASN A 183 -7.65 -11.06 -3.87
N ASN A 184 -7.86 -9.81 -4.22
CA ASN A 184 -9.04 -9.05 -3.80
C ASN A 184 -10.33 -9.59 -4.43
N LEU A 185 -10.28 -10.07 -5.68
CA LEU A 185 -11.40 -10.77 -6.33
C LEU A 185 -11.78 -12.02 -5.54
N GLY A 186 -10.80 -12.82 -5.11
CA GLY A 186 -11.03 -14.00 -4.27
C GLY A 186 -11.68 -13.64 -2.94
N ILE A 187 -11.24 -12.55 -2.29
CA ILE A 187 -11.84 -12.07 -1.05
C ILE A 187 -13.30 -11.64 -1.28
N ALA A 188 -13.57 -10.88 -2.34
CA ALA A 188 -14.93 -10.44 -2.67
C ALA A 188 -15.87 -11.62 -3.01
N GLN A 189 -15.38 -12.61 -3.75
CA GLN A 189 -16.12 -13.83 -4.08
C GLN A 189 -16.44 -14.66 -2.82
N ALA A 190 -15.47 -14.79 -1.90
CA ALA A 190 -15.69 -15.45 -0.62
C ALA A 190 -16.75 -14.74 0.23
N LYS A 191 -16.70 -13.39 0.30
CA LYS A 191 -17.73 -12.57 0.96
C LYS A 191 -19.11 -12.71 0.30
N ALA A 192 -19.15 -12.88 -1.02
CA ALA A 192 -20.39 -13.14 -1.78
C ALA A 192 -20.89 -14.58 -1.63
N GLY A 193 -20.16 -15.48 -0.97
CA GLY A 193 -20.52 -16.88 -0.74
C GLY A 193 -20.01 -17.86 -1.80
N ASP A 194 -19.35 -17.39 -2.85
CA ASP A 194 -18.78 -18.26 -3.90
C ASP A 194 -17.37 -18.72 -3.54
N LYS A 195 -17.29 -19.73 -2.69
CA LYS A 195 -16.03 -20.29 -2.20
C LYS A 195 -15.18 -20.92 -3.31
N ALA A 196 -15.81 -21.52 -4.31
CA ALA A 196 -15.12 -22.19 -5.40
C ALA A 196 -14.47 -21.18 -6.36
N ALA A 197 -15.16 -20.10 -6.71
CA ALA A 197 -14.58 -19.03 -7.49
C ALA A 197 -13.45 -18.31 -6.71
N ALA A 198 -13.65 -18.07 -5.41
CA ALA A 198 -12.64 -17.48 -4.55
C ALA A 198 -11.32 -18.28 -4.56
N LEU A 199 -11.38 -19.60 -4.42
CA LEU A 199 -10.20 -20.45 -4.46
C LEU A 199 -9.45 -20.32 -5.79
N LYS A 200 -10.16 -20.33 -6.93
CA LYS A 200 -9.54 -20.17 -8.25
C LYS A 200 -8.83 -18.81 -8.38
N SER A 201 -9.41 -17.76 -7.80
CA SER A 201 -8.81 -16.44 -7.80
C SER A 201 -7.56 -16.37 -6.91
N PHE A 202 -7.58 -16.97 -5.72
CA PHE A 202 -6.41 -17.10 -4.85
C PHE A 202 -5.29 -17.94 -5.48
N GLU A 203 -5.61 -19.04 -6.14
CA GLU A 203 -4.64 -19.85 -6.87
C GLU A 203 -3.95 -19.04 -7.98
N LYS A 204 -4.72 -18.18 -8.68
CA LYS A 204 -4.16 -17.34 -9.72
C LYS A 204 -3.26 -16.25 -9.14
N ALA A 205 -3.66 -15.62 -8.03
CA ALA A 205 -2.83 -14.66 -7.31
C ALA A 205 -1.51 -15.29 -6.83
N ALA A 206 -1.58 -16.46 -6.22
CA ALA A 206 -0.41 -17.16 -5.66
C ALA A 206 0.60 -17.64 -6.72
N LYS A 207 0.17 -17.84 -7.97
CA LYS A 207 1.09 -18.11 -9.09
C LYS A 207 1.91 -16.88 -9.51
N MET A 208 1.46 -15.69 -9.16
CA MET A 208 2.11 -14.42 -9.53
C MET A 208 2.94 -13.86 -8.37
N ASP A 209 2.46 -14.03 -7.13
CA ASP A 209 3.08 -13.49 -5.93
C ASP A 209 2.87 -14.47 -4.76
N SER A 210 3.96 -14.83 -4.09
CA SER A 210 3.99 -15.73 -2.94
C SER A 210 4.09 -14.99 -1.60
N SER A 211 3.60 -13.75 -1.52
CA SER A 211 3.54 -12.99 -0.28
C SER A 211 2.75 -13.73 0.81
N SER A 212 3.04 -13.42 2.06
CA SER A 212 2.40 -14.06 3.21
C SER A 212 0.87 -13.89 3.21
N GLU A 213 0.40 -12.71 2.76
CA GLU A 213 -1.03 -12.41 2.67
C GLU A 213 -1.74 -13.29 1.62
N ILE A 214 -1.18 -13.37 0.41
CA ILE A 214 -1.75 -14.20 -0.66
C ILE A 214 -1.70 -15.69 -0.28
N THR A 215 -0.60 -16.13 0.31
CA THR A 215 -0.45 -17.50 0.81
C THR A 215 -1.51 -17.83 1.88
N LYS A 216 -1.76 -16.91 2.81
CA LYS A 216 -2.82 -17.04 3.82
C LYS A 216 -4.20 -17.19 3.18
N ASN A 217 -4.53 -16.31 2.23
CA ASN A 217 -5.82 -16.36 1.53
C ASN A 217 -5.99 -17.64 0.71
N LEU A 218 -4.93 -18.16 0.09
CA LEU A 218 -4.94 -19.44 -0.60
C LEU A 218 -5.21 -20.61 0.39
N ILE A 219 -4.56 -20.60 1.56
CA ILE A 219 -4.81 -21.59 2.62
C ILE A 219 -6.28 -21.53 3.05
N LEU A 220 -6.78 -20.36 3.40
CA LEU A 220 -8.17 -20.19 3.84
C LEU A 220 -9.18 -20.57 2.75
N GLY A 221 -8.89 -20.25 1.49
CA GLY A 221 -9.67 -20.66 0.34
C GLY A 221 -9.76 -22.17 0.18
N ASN A 222 -8.64 -22.88 0.35
CA ASN A 222 -8.60 -24.34 0.34
C ASN A 222 -9.41 -24.94 1.50
N LEU A 223 -9.21 -24.43 2.73
CA LEU A 223 -9.95 -24.89 3.91
C LEU A 223 -11.47 -24.66 3.76
N ALA A 224 -11.89 -23.50 3.22
CA ALA A 224 -13.30 -23.20 2.99
C ALA A 224 -13.97 -24.12 1.96
N ASN A 225 -13.19 -24.78 1.10
CA ASN A 225 -13.63 -25.79 0.13
C ASN A 225 -13.40 -27.24 0.60
N GLY A 226 -12.95 -27.45 1.85
CA GLY A 226 -12.69 -28.78 2.41
C GLY A 226 -11.36 -29.42 1.97
N ASN A 227 -10.49 -28.67 1.29
CA ASN A 227 -9.22 -29.14 0.74
C ASN A 227 -8.08 -29.05 1.78
N THR A 228 -8.26 -29.64 2.97
CA THR A 228 -7.29 -29.52 4.08
C THR A 228 -5.89 -30.02 3.69
N ALA A 229 -5.80 -31.12 2.94
CA ALA A 229 -4.53 -31.69 2.49
C ALA A 229 -3.77 -30.70 1.57
N GLU A 230 -4.48 -29.98 0.70
CA GLU A 230 -3.87 -28.96 -0.17
C GLU A 230 -3.41 -27.73 0.63
N ALA A 231 -4.26 -27.25 1.56
CA ALA A 231 -3.90 -26.16 2.46
C ALA A 231 -2.60 -26.44 3.24
N LYS A 232 -2.42 -27.66 3.69
CA LYS A 232 -1.26 -28.12 4.46
C LYS A 232 0.06 -28.04 3.70
N LYS A 233 0.07 -28.12 2.37
CA LYS A 233 1.28 -27.97 1.56
C LYS A 233 1.93 -26.59 1.74
N TYR A 234 1.13 -25.58 2.06
CA TYR A 234 1.57 -24.21 2.27
C TYR A 234 1.91 -23.88 3.74
N ALA A 235 1.80 -24.85 4.67
CA ALA A 235 1.99 -24.61 6.11
C ALA A 235 3.36 -24.05 6.48
N LYS A 236 4.42 -24.33 5.71
CA LYS A 236 5.77 -23.79 5.97
C LYS A 236 5.86 -22.29 5.77
N ALA A 237 5.13 -21.75 4.78
CA ALA A 237 5.08 -20.33 4.45
C ALA A 237 3.91 -19.60 5.16
N ALA A 238 3.07 -20.33 5.89
CA ALA A 238 1.91 -19.79 6.57
C ALA A 238 2.29 -18.98 7.82
N ASP A 239 1.56 -17.91 8.07
CA ASP A 239 1.61 -17.19 9.35
C ASP A 239 0.98 -18.03 10.49
N ALA A 240 1.03 -17.50 11.71
CA ALA A 240 0.51 -18.20 12.88
C ALA A 240 -1.00 -18.47 12.78
N GLN A 241 -1.77 -17.49 12.24
CA GLN A 241 -3.22 -17.63 12.09
C GLN A 241 -3.60 -18.67 11.03
N ALA A 242 -2.89 -18.69 9.89
CA ALA A 242 -3.13 -19.69 8.85
C ALA A 242 -2.75 -21.11 9.33
N LYS A 243 -1.66 -21.26 10.11
CA LYS A 243 -1.31 -22.52 10.76
C LYS A 243 -2.39 -22.98 11.73
N ALA A 244 -2.92 -22.07 12.54
CA ALA A 244 -4.02 -22.35 13.45
C ALA A 244 -5.30 -22.77 12.72
N ALA A 245 -5.62 -22.14 11.59
CA ALA A 245 -6.75 -22.54 10.76
C ALA A 245 -6.58 -23.96 10.19
N ILE A 246 -5.37 -24.35 9.77
CA ILE A 246 -5.06 -25.72 9.35
C ILE A 246 -5.26 -26.69 10.53
N ALA A 247 -4.70 -26.37 11.71
CA ALA A 247 -4.84 -27.20 12.90
C ALA A 247 -6.33 -27.40 13.28
N ALA A 248 -7.13 -26.35 13.24
CA ALA A 248 -8.58 -26.45 13.48
C ALA A 248 -9.28 -27.37 12.48
N ALA A 249 -8.92 -27.30 11.20
CA ALA A 249 -9.47 -28.13 10.15
C ALA A 249 -9.04 -29.61 10.28
N GLU A 250 -7.92 -29.90 10.93
CA GLU A 250 -7.44 -31.24 11.30
C GLU A 250 -8.03 -31.75 12.62
N GLY A 251 -8.81 -30.92 13.33
CA GLY A 251 -9.39 -31.24 14.63
C GLY A 251 -8.49 -31.01 15.84
N ASP A 252 -7.28 -30.46 15.64
CA ASP A 252 -6.40 -30.04 16.73
C ASP A 252 -6.78 -28.63 17.22
N TYR A 253 -7.94 -28.57 17.88
CA TYR A 253 -8.48 -27.30 18.38
C TYR A 253 -7.64 -26.68 19.50
N LYS A 254 -6.88 -27.50 20.23
CA LYS A 254 -6.00 -26.99 21.29
C LYS A 254 -4.82 -26.20 20.69
N ALA A 255 -4.19 -26.73 19.65
CA ALA A 255 -3.14 -26.02 18.93
C ALA A 255 -3.69 -24.79 18.19
N ALA A 256 -4.89 -24.89 17.61
CA ALA A 256 -5.55 -23.79 16.92
C ALA A 256 -5.79 -22.59 17.86
N ALA A 257 -6.31 -22.84 19.06
CA ALA A 257 -6.64 -21.80 20.03
C ALA A 257 -5.43 -20.97 20.51
N GLN A 258 -4.19 -21.47 20.34
CA GLN A 258 -2.98 -20.75 20.75
C GLN A 258 -2.65 -19.55 19.84
N ASN A 259 -3.16 -19.53 18.62
CA ASN A 259 -2.81 -18.56 17.59
C ASN A 259 -4.05 -17.95 16.90
N LEU A 260 -5.24 -18.19 17.43
CA LEU A 260 -6.48 -17.52 17.05
C LEU A 260 -6.84 -16.50 18.12
N ASP A 261 -7.66 -15.54 17.76
CA ASP A 261 -8.17 -14.49 18.65
C ASP A 261 -9.69 -14.35 18.54
N GLY A 262 -10.27 -13.71 19.53
CA GLY A 262 -11.69 -13.36 19.56
C GLY A 262 -12.62 -14.53 19.35
N TYR A 263 -13.56 -14.39 18.42
CA TYR A 263 -14.58 -15.40 18.14
C TYR A 263 -13.98 -16.75 17.69
N ASN A 264 -12.96 -16.73 16.83
CA ASN A 264 -12.34 -17.95 16.32
C ASN A 264 -11.58 -18.72 17.43
N GLU A 265 -10.90 -18.01 18.31
CA GLU A 265 -10.29 -18.58 19.50
C GLU A 265 -11.37 -19.23 20.39
N ALA A 266 -12.46 -18.50 20.66
CA ALA A 266 -13.53 -19.02 21.49
C ALA A 266 -14.15 -20.31 20.92
N VAL A 267 -14.37 -20.38 19.60
CA VAL A 267 -14.84 -21.60 18.94
C VAL A 267 -13.85 -22.76 19.16
N ALA A 268 -12.56 -22.54 18.96
CA ALA A 268 -11.54 -23.57 19.18
C ALA A 268 -11.47 -24.00 20.66
N GLN A 269 -11.61 -23.06 21.61
CA GLN A 269 -11.68 -23.36 23.03
C GLN A 269 -12.94 -24.18 23.40
N VAL A 270 -14.11 -23.87 22.82
CA VAL A 270 -15.32 -24.68 22.99
C VAL A 270 -15.12 -26.10 22.46
N MET A 271 -14.51 -26.22 21.29
CA MET A 271 -14.24 -27.54 20.68
C MET A 271 -13.20 -28.35 21.44
N SER A 272 -12.28 -27.72 22.15
CA SER A 272 -11.32 -28.33 23.06
C SER A 272 -11.86 -28.51 24.50
N ASN A 273 -13.16 -28.21 24.73
CA ASN A 273 -13.84 -28.26 26.01
C ASN A 273 -13.28 -27.33 27.10
N ASN A 274 -12.62 -26.23 26.70
CA ASN A 274 -12.12 -25.20 27.63
C ASN A 274 -13.10 -24.03 27.68
N LEU A 275 -14.25 -24.22 28.35
CA LEU A 275 -15.37 -23.28 28.33
C LEU A 275 -15.03 -21.94 29.01
N SER A 276 -14.17 -21.96 30.04
CA SER A 276 -13.74 -20.74 30.72
C SER A 276 -12.95 -19.81 29.80
N ALA A 277 -11.95 -20.34 29.08
CA ALA A 277 -11.18 -19.56 28.10
C ALA A 277 -12.07 -19.08 26.93
N ALA A 278 -13.02 -19.91 26.48
CA ALA A 278 -13.96 -19.51 25.44
C ALA A 278 -14.78 -18.26 25.85
N LYS A 279 -15.30 -18.22 27.09
CA LYS A 279 -16.03 -17.05 27.62
C LYS A 279 -15.14 -15.82 27.66
N GLN A 280 -13.89 -15.97 28.08
CA GLN A 280 -12.93 -14.87 28.15
C GLN A 280 -12.65 -14.29 26.77
N ALA A 281 -12.42 -15.14 25.76
CA ALA A 281 -12.11 -14.72 24.40
C ALA A 281 -13.22 -13.86 23.76
N ILE A 282 -14.50 -14.14 24.05
CA ILE A 282 -15.65 -13.36 23.53
C ILE A 282 -16.24 -12.38 24.53
N SER A 283 -15.57 -12.13 25.66
CA SER A 283 -16.14 -11.30 26.75
C SER A 283 -16.55 -9.90 26.31
N LYS A 284 -15.85 -9.30 25.36
CA LYS A 284 -16.10 -7.96 24.81
C LYS A 284 -16.86 -7.97 23.48
N ASP A 285 -17.11 -9.13 22.90
CA ASP A 285 -17.80 -9.25 21.62
C ASP A 285 -19.32 -9.24 21.84
N ASN A 286 -20.00 -8.23 21.31
CA ASN A 286 -21.45 -8.05 21.40
C ASN A 286 -22.19 -8.45 20.12
N SER A 287 -21.55 -9.18 19.21
CA SER A 287 -22.14 -9.65 17.96
C SER A 287 -23.22 -10.72 18.18
N ALA A 288 -24.08 -10.92 17.19
CA ALA A 288 -25.06 -12.00 17.21
C ALA A 288 -24.41 -13.38 17.28
N ASP A 289 -23.26 -13.56 16.61
CA ASP A 289 -22.52 -14.82 16.62
C ASP A 289 -21.88 -15.10 17.99
N ALA A 290 -21.40 -14.08 18.68
CA ALA A 290 -20.88 -14.21 20.04
C ALA A 290 -21.98 -14.61 21.02
N ASP A 291 -23.17 -14.00 20.94
CA ASP A 291 -24.31 -14.40 21.76
C ASP A 291 -24.75 -15.85 21.47
N TYR A 292 -24.73 -16.24 20.20
CA TYR A 292 -24.99 -17.62 19.81
C TYR A 292 -23.99 -18.60 20.45
N LEU A 293 -22.69 -18.25 20.41
CA LEU A 293 -21.64 -19.09 21.01
C LEU A 293 -21.80 -19.12 22.55
N ARG A 294 -22.19 -18.02 23.20
CA ARG A 294 -22.51 -17.99 24.62
C ARG A 294 -23.67 -18.92 24.96
N ALA A 295 -24.70 -19.01 24.11
CA ALA A 295 -25.77 -19.96 24.27
C ALA A 295 -25.26 -21.42 24.20
N VAL A 296 -24.40 -21.75 23.23
CA VAL A 296 -23.77 -23.07 23.14
C VAL A 296 -22.93 -23.39 24.39
N ILE A 297 -22.14 -22.45 24.88
CA ILE A 297 -21.34 -22.61 26.09
C ILE A 297 -22.25 -22.89 27.29
N ALA A 298 -23.33 -22.10 27.48
CA ALA A 298 -24.26 -22.27 28.58
C ALA A 298 -24.98 -23.63 28.57
N VAL A 299 -25.36 -24.14 27.37
CA VAL A 299 -25.89 -25.52 27.25
C VAL A 299 -24.86 -26.55 27.69
N LYS A 300 -23.59 -26.39 27.30
CA LYS A 300 -22.52 -27.32 27.74
C LYS A 300 -22.24 -27.27 29.25
N GLU A 301 -22.53 -26.17 29.91
CA GLU A 301 -22.44 -25.97 31.37
C GLU A 301 -23.72 -26.42 32.11
N GLY A 302 -24.79 -26.72 31.39
CA GLY A 302 -26.08 -27.13 31.96
C GLY A 302 -26.97 -25.92 32.38
N ASP A 303 -26.55 -24.71 32.11
CA ASP A 303 -27.34 -23.47 32.40
C ASP A 303 -28.29 -23.16 31.23
N LEU A 304 -29.39 -23.88 31.18
CA LEU A 304 -30.39 -23.74 30.11
C LEU A 304 -31.07 -22.37 30.13
N LYS A 305 -31.22 -21.75 31.29
CA LYS A 305 -31.84 -20.41 31.43
C LYS A 305 -30.98 -19.32 30.75
N THR A 306 -29.67 -19.34 31.01
CA THR A 306 -28.74 -18.43 30.37
C THR A 306 -28.66 -18.74 28.87
N ALA A 307 -28.66 -20.02 28.48
CA ALA A 307 -28.64 -20.44 27.09
C ALA A 307 -29.82 -19.89 26.29
N GLU A 308 -31.04 -19.99 26.79
CA GLU A 308 -32.24 -19.43 26.16
C GLU A 308 -32.16 -17.90 25.99
N ALA A 309 -31.70 -17.20 27.03
CA ALA A 309 -31.58 -15.76 27.02
C ALA A 309 -30.55 -15.32 25.93
N GLN A 310 -29.40 -15.97 25.89
CA GLN A 310 -28.35 -15.68 24.87
C GLN A 310 -28.80 -16.03 23.45
N LEU A 311 -29.49 -17.16 23.26
CA LEU A 311 -30.03 -17.52 21.95
C LEU A 311 -31.07 -16.51 21.46
N LYS A 312 -31.96 -16.07 22.37
CA LYS A 312 -32.96 -15.01 22.06
C LYS A 312 -32.27 -13.71 21.63
N SER A 313 -31.20 -13.32 22.32
CA SER A 313 -30.41 -12.14 21.98
C SER A 313 -29.77 -12.31 20.58
N ALA A 314 -29.15 -13.43 20.32
CA ALA A 314 -28.53 -13.72 19.02
C ALA A 314 -29.53 -13.66 17.87
N VAL A 315 -30.70 -14.28 18.01
CA VAL A 315 -31.78 -14.27 16.99
C VAL A 315 -32.39 -12.87 16.83
N SER A 316 -32.51 -12.11 17.90
CA SER A 316 -32.97 -10.71 17.82
C SER A 316 -32.04 -9.83 17.00
N LYS A 317 -30.73 -10.03 17.13
CA LYS A 317 -29.69 -9.29 16.37
C LYS A 317 -29.58 -9.82 14.93
N ASN A 318 -29.73 -11.12 14.73
CA ASN A 318 -29.65 -11.76 13.43
C ASN A 318 -30.70 -12.87 13.27
N PRO A 319 -31.88 -12.57 12.68
CA PRO A 319 -32.97 -13.54 12.55
C PRO A 319 -32.62 -14.82 11.79
N LYS A 320 -31.59 -14.79 10.91
CA LYS A 320 -31.12 -15.98 10.19
C LYS A 320 -30.56 -17.08 11.11
N LEU A 321 -30.13 -16.72 12.31
CA LEU A 321 -29.62 -17.66 13.30
C LEU A 321 -30.73 -18.57 13.87
N ALA A 322 -32.02 -18.21 13.78
CA ALA A 322 -33.10 -19.07 14.24
C ALA A 322 -33.14 -20.43 13.52
N GLN A 323 -32.98 -20.42 12.19
CA GLN A 323 -32.93 -21.66 11.41
C GLN A 323 -31.68 -22.48 11.70
N LYS A 324 -30.53 -21.81 11.91
CA LYS A 324 -29.29 -22.47 12.33
C LYS A 324 -29.46 -23.15 13.68
N ALA A 325 -30.04 -22.44 14.65
CA ALA A 325 -30.25 -22.96 16.02
C ALA A 325 -31.18 -24.19 16.05
N ALA A 326 -32.26 -24.18 15.27
CA ALA A 326 -33.18 -25.30 15.20
C ALA A 326 -32.52 -26.61 14.77
N ASN A 327 -31.43 -26.56 14.00
CA ASN A 327 -30.69 -27.69 13.49
C ASN A 327 -29.37 -27.97 14.22
N ASP A 328 -29.00 -27.12 15.20
CA ASP A 328 -27.73 -27.27 15.90
C ASP A 328 -27.81 -28.30 17.01
N ILE A 329 -27.04 -29.37 16.88
CA ILE A 329 -26.97 -30.43 17.87
C ILE A 329 -26.54 -29.94 19.27
N ASN A 330 -25.71 -28.86 19.32
CA ASN A 330 -25.27 -28.29 20.59
C ASN A 330 -26.37 -27.55 21.34
N LEU A 331 -27.44 -27.13 20.66
CA LEU A 331 -28.58 -26.41 21.24
C LEU A 331 -29.82 -27.32 21.38
N LYS A 332 -29.70 -28.62 21.09
CA LYS A 332 -30.84 -29.59 21.13
C LYS A 332 -31.54 -29.62 22.48
N ALA A 333 -30.84 -29.34 23.59
CA ALA A 333 -31.41 -29.30 24.92
C ALA A 333 -32.44 -28.19 25.12
N LEU A 334 -32.42 -27.14 24.29
CA LEU A 334 -33.38 -25.99 24.32
C LEU A 334 -34.62 -26.28 23.46
N ASN A 335 -34.63 -27.32 22.63
CA ASN A 335 -35.72 -27.64 21.71
C ASN A 335 -36.67 -28.73 22.29
N LYS A 336 -36.71 -28.89 23.63
CA LYS A 336 -37.56 -29.88 24.30
C LYS A 336 -38.86 -29.29 24.77
#